data_a62431479d549fe1775e55ae43f07a62
#
_entry.id   a62431479d549fe1775e55ae43f07a62
#
_cell.length_a   1.000
_cell.length_b   1.000
_cell.length_c   1.000
_cell.angle_alpha   90.00
_cell.angle_beta   90.00
_cell.angle_gamma   90.00
#
_symmetry.space_group_name_H-M   'P 1'
#
loop_
_entity.id
_entity.type
_entity.pdbx_description
1 polymer ?
#
loop_
_entity_poly.entity_id
_entity_poly.type
_entity_poly.pdbx_seq_one_letter_code
_entity_poly.pdbx_strand_id
1 'polypeptide(L)'
;MATEPTRYLTYAETVVHHIELMRALGEVRFGIFDRALIESALARPKHAAAYGDADLPAKAATLCYGLIKNHPWVGGNKRTATHLTDHFLRINGFEISAAPAAIVENGSGH
;
A
#
# COMPACT_ATOMS: atom_id res chain seq x y z
N MET A 1 16.83 -14.84 16.36
CA MET A 1 15.50 -15.01 16.49
C MET A 1 14.78 -15.14 15.16
N ALA A 2 13.99 -16.07 15.08
CA ALA A 2 13.31 -16.32 13.83
C ALA A 2 12.24 -15.27 13.63
N THR A 3 12.20 -14.70 12.48
CA THR A 3 11.12 -13.82 12.15
C THR A 3 10.37 -14.48 11.03
N GLU A 4 9.12 -14.19 11.00
CA GLU A 4 8.33 -14.73 9.93
C GLU A 4 8.68 -14.04 8.64
N PRO A 5 8.61 -14.74 7.53
CA PRO A 5 8.87 -14.11 6.25
C PRO A 5 7.83 -13.03 5.98
N THR A 6 8.26 -12.00 5.30
CA THR A 6 7.35 -10.93 4.91
C THR A 6 6.32 -11.46 3.92
N ARG A 7 5.08 -11.12 4.14
CA ARG A 7 4.01 -11.41 3.20
C ARG A 7 3.85 -10.24 2.26
N TYR A 8 4.04 -10.49 0.97
CA TYR A 8 3.91 -9.45 -0.03
C TYR A 8 2.54 -9.52 -0.69
N LEU A 9 2.05 -8.38 -1.13
CA LEU A 9 0.75 -8.32 -1.79
C LEU A 9 0.84 -8.96 -3.17
N THR A 10 -0.20 -9.70 -3.52
CA THR A 10 -0.31 -10.26 -4.86
C THR A 10 -1.09 -9.31 -5.75
N TYR A 11 -0.96 -9.50 -7.04
CA TYR A 11 -1.73 -8.72 -8.00
C TYR A 11 -3.24 -8.88 -7.74
N ALA A 12 -3.69 -10.10 -7.53
CA ALA A 12 -5.11 -10.36 -7.32
C ALA A 12 -5.65 -9.65 -6.09
N GLU A 13 -4.91 -9.72 -4.98
CA GLU A 13 -5.31 -9.01 -3.76
C GLU A 13 -5.42 -7.52 -4.00
N THR A 14 -4.45 -7.00 -4.72
CA THR A 14 -4.37 -5.57 -5.00
C THR A 14 -5.58 -5.10 -5.79
N VAL A 15 -5.98 -5.88 -6.80
CA VAL A 15 -7.13 -5.53 -7.62
C VAL A 15 -8.41 -5.56 -6.79
N VAL A 16 -8.59 -6.60 -6.00
CA VAL A 16 -9.79 -6.72 -5.17
C VAL A 16 -9.90 -5.55 -4.21
N HIS A 17 -8.79 -5.22 -3.54
CA HIS A 17 -8.80 -4.10 -2.60
C HIS A 17 -9.12 -2.78 -3.28
N HIS A 18 -8.56 -2.56 -4.48
CA HIS A 18 -8.84 -1.34 -5.20
C HIS A 18 -10.33 -1.21 -5.52
N ILE A 19 -10.91 -2.28 -6.05
CA ILE A 19 -12.31 -2.24 -6.46
C ILE A 19 -13.21 -2.04 -5.25
N GLU A 20 -12.95 -2.76 -4.17
CA GLU A 20 -13.75 -2.63 -2.97
C GLU A 20 -13.65 -1.22 -2.37
N LEU A 21 -12.46 -0.67 -2.35
CA LEU A 21 -12.25 0.66 -1.83
C LEU A 21 -12.99 1.71 -2.66
N MET A 22 -12.86 1.61 -3.97
CA MET A 22 -13.50 2.58 -4.85
C MET A 22 -15.01 2.52 -4.74
N ARG A 23 -15.56 1.32 -4.64
CA ARG A 23 -17.00 1.16 -4.47
C ARG A 23 -17.46 1.74 -3.14
N ALA A 24 -16.72 1.48 -2.09
CA ALA A 24 -17.06 2.02 -0.77
C ALA A 24 -17.03 3.54 -0.75
N LEU A 25 -16.17 4.13 -1.55
CA LEU A 25 -16.07 5.59 -1.64
C LEU A 25 -17.03 6.20 -2.64
N GLY A 26 -17.78 5.38 -3.35
CA GLY A 26 -18.72 5.88 -4.36
C GLY A 26 -18.04 6.42 -5.61
N GLU A 27 -16.81 5.99 -5.87
CA GLU A 27 -16.11 6.43 -7.05
C GLU A 27 -16.66 5.76 -8.29
N VAL A 28 -16.73 6.52 -9.38
CA VAL A 28 -17.22 5.96 -10.64
C VAL A 28 -16.08 5.69 -11.62
N ARG A 29 -14.94 6.33 -11.42
CA ARG A 29 -13.77 6.08 -12.27
C ARG A 29 -12.76 5.28 -11.48
N PHE A 30 -12.64 4.01 -11.80
CA PHE A 30 -11.66 3.18 -11.13
C PHE A 30 -11.38 1.94 -11.99
N GLY A 31 -10.40 1.17 -11.57
CA GLY A 31 -10.02 -0.04 -12.26
C GLY A 31 -8.55 -0.01 -12.65
N ILE A 32 -8.12 -1.04 -13.34
CA ILE A 32 -6.73 -1.19 -13.71
C ILE A 32 -6.48 -0.43 -14.99
N PHE A 33 -5.52 0.50 -14.93
CA PHE A 33 -5.06 1.17 -16.13
C PHE A 33 -3.96 0.34 -16.80
N ASP A 34 -3.04 -0.19 -15.98
CA ASP A 34 -1.91 -0.94 -16.54
C ASP A 34 -1.42 -1.95 -15.52
N ARG A 35 -1.61 -3.22 -15.84
CA ARG A 35 -1.21 -4.31 -14.96
C ARG A 35 0.29 -4.33 -14.69
N ALA A 36 1.09 -4.06 -15.71
CA ALA A 36 2.54 -4.09 -15.54
C ALA A 36 3.01 -3.04 -14.55
N LEU A 37 2.33 -1.90 -14.50
CA LEU A 37 2.68 -0.85 -13.55
C LEU A 37 2.31 -1.26 -12.12
N ILE A 38 1.24 -2.03 -11.97
CA ILE A 38 0.90 -2.58 -10.65
C ILE A 38 1.98 -3.55 -10.21
N GLU A 39 2.31 -4.50 -11.08
CA GLU A 39 3.29 -5.52 -10.74
C GLU A 39 4.66 -4.95 -10.46
N SER A 40 5.03 -3.92 -11.20
CA SER A 40 6.28 -3.22 -10.96
C SER A 40 6.32 -2.61 -9.56
N ALA A 41 5.23 -1.99 -9.16
CA ALA A 41 5.16 -1.40 -7.82
C ALA A 41 5.20 -2.47 -6.73
N LEU A 42 4.51 -3.59 -6.95
CA LEU A 42 4.48 -4.67 -5.97
C LEU A 42 5.84 -5.34 -5.80
N ALA A 43 6.69 -5.25 -6.80
CA ALA A 43 8.02 -5.84 -6.72
C ALA A 43 9.01 -4.99 -5.93
N ARG A 44 8.73 -3.71 -5.74
CA ARG A 44 9.68 -2.80 -5.07
C ARG A 44 10.06 -3.23 -3.65
N PRO A 45 9.12 -3.61 -2.79
CA PRO A 45 9.53 -4.03 -1.44
C PRO A 45 10.38 -5.30 -1.46
N LYS A 46 10.14 -6.19 -2.42
CA LYS A 46 10.98 -7.39 -2.54
C LYS A 46 12.39 -7.02 -2.95
N HIS A 47 12.54 -6.08 -3.89
CA HIS A 47 13.85 -5.62 -4.30
C HIS A 47 14.56 -4.92 -3.17
N ALA A 48 13.86 -4.13 -2.39
CA ALA A 48 14.46 -3.44 -1.26
C ALA A 48 14.99 -4.44 -0.25
N ALA A 49 14.28 -5.53 -0.03
CA ALA A 49 14.73 -6.56 0.88
C ALA A 49 15.96 -7.28 0.33
N ALA A 50 16.02 -7.50 -0.97
CA ALA A 50 17.13 -8.22 -1.59
C ALA A 50 18.40 -7.40 -1.63
N TYR A 51 18.28 -6.10 -1.79
CA TYR A 51 19.46 -5.26 -2.01
C TYR A 51 19.82 -4.38 -0.83
N GLY A 52 19.01 -4.33 0.22
CA GLY A 52 19.29 -3.36 1.24
C GLY A 52 18.80 -3.70 2.62
N ASP A 53 18.54 -4.88 2.95
CA ASP A 53 18.17 -5.20 4.34
C ASP A 53 17.05 -4.32 4.85
N ALA A 54 16.11 -3.99 4.01
CA ALA A 54 15.04 -3.09 4.38
C ALA A 54 14.12 -3.72 5.43
N ASP A 55 13.80 -2.96 6.46
CA ASP A 55 12.83 -3.41 7.44
C ASP A 55 11.42 -3.22 6.89
N LEU A 56 10.42 -3.61 7.67
CA LEU A 56 9.04 -3.56 7.20
C LEU A 56 8.58 -2.15 6.85
N PRO A 57 8.81 -1.13 7.69
CA PRO A 57 8.42 0.23 7.30
C PRO A 57 9.10 0.71 6.02
N ALA A 58 10.38 0.36 5.82
CA ALA A 58 11.07 0.73 4.60
C ALA A 58 10.46 0.04 3.39
N LYS A 59 10.11 -1.23 3.52
CA LYS A 59 9.44 -1.95 2.45
C LYS A 59 8.09 -1.30 2.12
N ALA A 60 7.34 -0.94 3.15
CA ALA A 60 6.05 -0.28 2.95
C ALA A 60 6.22 1.04 2.23
N ALA A 61 7.26 1.79 2.55
CA ALA A 61 7.51 3.06 1.90
C ALA A 61 7.81 2.87 0.41
N THR A 62 8.57 1.83 0.05
CA THR A 62 8.85 1.60 -1.36
C THR A 62 7.61 1.17 -2.12
N LEU A 63 6.74 0.41 -1.47
CA LEU A 63 5.48 0.01 -2.07
C LEU A 63 4.60 1.22 -2.34
N CYS A 64 4.43 2.06 -1.34
CA CYS A 64 3.60 3.25 -1.45
C CYS A 64 4.12 4.19 -2.54
N TYR A 65 5.43 4.42 -2.51
CA TYR A 65 6.06 5.28 -3.51
C TYR A 65 5.82 4.75 -4.92
N GLY A 66 6.01 3.44 -5.11
CA GLY A 66 5.83 2.84 -6.43
C GLY A 66 4.40 2.95 -6.92
N LEU A 67 3.45 2.70 -6.04
CA LEU A 67 2.04 2.78 -6.42
C LEU A 67 1.64 4.22 -6.78
N ILE A 68 2.14 5.19 -6.04
CA ILE A 68 1.83 6.59 -6.34
C ILE A 68 2.52 7.02 -7.63
N LYS A 69 3.80 6.68 -7.76
CA LYS A 69 4.57 7.13 -8.91
C LYS A 69 4.06 6.51 -10.20
N ASN A 70 3.74 5.24 -10.18
CA ASN A 70 3.35 4.53 -11.39
C ASN A 70 1.95 4.87 -11.88
N HIS A 71 1.09 5.36 -11.00
CA HIS A 71 -0.27 5.72 -11.36
C HIS A 71 -0.97 4.58 -12.11
N PRO A 72 -1.01 3.37 -11.54
CA PRO A 72 -1.47 2.21 -12.31
C PRO A 72 -2.98 2.07 -12.39
N TRP A 73 -3.72 2.91 -11.69
CA TRP A 73 -5.18 2.82 -11.66
C TRP A 73 -5.81 3.92 -12.48
N VAL A 74 -7.02 3.66 -12.95
CA VAL A 74 -7.77 4.65 -13.68
C VAL A 74 -8.07 5.86 -12.81
N GLY A 75 -8.33 5.64 -11.54
CA GLY A 75 -8.56 6.71 -10.59
C GLY A 75 -8.27 6.26 -9.18
N GLY A 76 -8.25 7.18 -8.25
CA GLY A 76 -8.04 6.86 -6.84
C GLY A 76 -6.64 6.38 -6.51
N ASN A 77 -5.63 6.81 -7.25
CA ASN A 77 -4.29 6.28 -7.10
C ASN A 77 -3.70 6.50 -5.72
N LYS A 78 -3.82 7.71 -5.17
CA LYS A 78 -3.27 7.98 -3.86
C LYS A 78 -4.01 7.24 -2.76
N ARG A 79 -5.33 7.19 -2.84
CA ARG A 79 -6.12 6.50 -1.84
C ARG A 79 -5.85 5.01 -1.85
N THR A 80 -5.76 4.44 -3.05
CA THR A 80 -5.45 3.02 -3.18
C THR A 80 -4.05 2.72 -2.66
N ALA A 81 -3.08 3.56 -2.98
CA ALA A 81 -1.71 3.37 -2.50
C ALA A 81 -1.66 3.40 -0.98
N THR A 82 -2.34 4.35 -0.38
CA THR A 82 -2.36 4.47 1.08
C THR A 82 -3.05 3.25 1.72
N HIS A 83 -4.18 2.86 1.16
CA HIS A 83 -4.92 1.72 1.65
C HIS A 83 -4.09 0.43 1.56
N LEU A 84 -3.46 0.20 0.43
CA LEU A 84 -2.67 -1.01 0.23
C LEU A 84 -1.42 -1.03 1.10
N THR A 85 -0.82 0.12 1.32
CA THR A 85 0.34 0.22 2.18
C THR A 85 -0.04 -0.11 3.62
N ASP A 86 -1.16 0.42 4.09
CA ASP A 86 -1.65 0.11 5.41
C ASP A 86 -1.97 -1.38 5.53
N HIS A 87 -2.63 -1.93 4.53
CA HIS A 87 -2.97 -3.36 4.52
C HIS A 87 -1.71 -4.22 4.55
N PHE A 88 -0.70 -3.85 3.77
CA PHE A 88 0.56 -4.56 3.75
C PHE A 88 1.20 -4.59 5.14
N LEU A 89 1.19 -3.46 5.82
CA LEU A 89 1.73 -3.39 7.17
C LEU A 89 0.94 -4.27 8.11
N ARG A 90 -0.38 -4.23 8.03
CA ARG A 90 -1.22 -4.99 8.95
C ARG A 90 -1.07 -6.49 8.78
N ILE A 91 -1.01 -6.97 7.55
CA ILE A 91 -0.88 -8.43 7.35
C ILE A 91 0.49 -8.92 7.77
N ASN A 92 1.42 -8.02 8.00
CA ASN A 92 2.74 -8.38 8.52
C ASN A 92 2.90 -8.04 10.00
N GLY A 93 1.78 -7.81 10.66
CA GLY A 93 1.80 -7.63 12.11
C GLY A 93 2.19 -6.26 12.60
N PHE A 94 2.26 -5.28 11.72
CA PHE A 94 2.65 -3.94 12.11
C PHE A 94 1.40 -3.06 12.21
N GLU A 95 1.16 -2.50 13.40
CA GLU A 95 0.02 -1.63 13.58
C GLU A 95 0.48 -0.20 13.71
N ILE A 96 -0.20 0.67 12.98
CA ILE A 96 0.03 2.08 13.15
C ILE A 96 -0.86 2.51 14.25
N SER A 97 -0.46 2.23 15.45
CA SER A 97 -1.32 2.49 16.57
C SER A 97 -1.27 3.89 16.96
N ALA A 98 -0.43 4.60 16.42
CA ALA A 98 -0.27 5.90 16.82
C ALA A 98 -1.48 6.50 16.92
N ALA A 99 -2.14 5.88 17.32
CA ALA A 99 -3.20 6.48 17.68
C ALA A 99 -3.68 7.41 16.69
N PRO A 100 -4.46 6.97 15.90
CA PRO A 100 -5.08 7.86 14.96
C PRO A 100 -5.68 9.05 15.63
N ALA A 101 -6.12 8.88 16.86
CA ALA A 101 -6.73 9.99 17.55
C ALA A 101 -5.76 11.13 17.75
N ALA A 102 -4.56 10.82 18.14
CA ALA A 102 -3.57 11.86 18.32
C ALA A 102 -3.25 12.51 17.00
N ILE A 103 -3.17 11.72 15.98
CA ILE A 103 -2.87 12.25 14.68
C ILE A 103 -3.99 13.15 14.21
N VAL A 104 -5.19 12.74 14.44
CA VAL A 104 -6.33 13.52 14.02
C VAL A 104 -6.36 14.86 14.71
N GLU A 105 -6.11 14.87 15.98
CA GLU A 105 -6.11 16.11 16.69
C GLU A 105 -5.07 17.07 16.17
N ASN A 106 -3.90 16.55 15.93
CA ASN A 106 -2.87 17.39 15.43
C ASN A 106 -3.16 17.84 14.02
N GLY A 107 -3.64 16.93 13.24
CA GLY A 107 -3.86 17.22 11.86
C GLY A 107 -5.01 18.11 11.66
N SER A 108 -6.00 17.96 12.49
CA SER A 108 -7.15 18.78 12.27
C SER A 108 -6.97 20.07 12.96
N GLY A 109 -6.18 20.03 13.90
CA GLY A 109 -5.95 21.24 14.52
C GLY A 109 -5.37 22.03 13.48
N HIS A 110 -5.46 21.62 12.66
CA HIS A 110 -4.82 22.24 11.81
C HIS A 110 -5.31 22.31 10.72
#